data_328b549c979bd73df6b5a79381fdcfdb
#
_entry.id   328b549c979bd73df6b5a79381fdcfdb
#
_cell.length_a   1.000
_cell.length_b   1.000
_cell.length_c   1.000
_cell.angle_alpha   90.00
_cell.angle_beta   90.00
_cell.angle_gamma   90.00
#
_symmetry.space_group_name_H-M   'P 1'
#
loop_
_entity.id
_entity.type
_entity.pdbx_description
1 polymer ?
#
loop_
_entity_poly.entity_id
_entity_poly.type
_entity_poly.pdbx_seq_one_letter_code
_entity_poly.pdbx_strand_id
1 'polypeptide(L)'
;MLSLKLNNELIIVKKIKNVKFLAQGTLYPDLIESKSVTGSQTSKIKSHHNVGGLPKKMKLKLVEPLKFLFKDEVRKLGLELNLNKDIISRHPFPGPGLAIRMPGLITNEKIKILKEADYYFIQALKD
;
A
#
# COMPACT_ATOMS: atom_id res chain seq x y z
N MET A 1 -7.00 5.67 11.63
CA MET A 1 -5.88 6.04 10.73
C MET A 1 -6.21 5.84 9.26
N LEU A 2 -6.83 4.74 8.84
CA LEU A 2 -7.24 4.49 7.44
C LEU A 2 -8.30 5.47 6.94
N SER A 3 -9.29 5.83 7.78
CA SER A 3 -10.33 6.79 7.43
C SER A 3 -9.78 8.20 7.15
N LEU A 4 -8.72 8.60 7.84
CA LEU A 4 -8.02 9.87 7.61
C LEU A 4 -7.27 9.88 6.27
N LYS A 5 -6.64 8.77 5.89
CA LYS A 5 -5.95 8.65 4.60
C LYS A 5 -6.94 8.69 3.44
N LEU A 6 -8.00 7.90 3.51
CA LEU A 6 -9.09 7.91 2.52
C LEU A 6 -9.78 9.28 2.42
N ASN A 7 -10.00 9.96 3.55
CA ASN A 7 -10.58 11.30 3.54
C ASN A 7 -9.66 12.32 2.88
N ASN A 8 -8.34 12.23 3.09
CA ASN A 8 -7.36 13.10 2.45
C ASN A 8 -7.26 12.85 0.95
N GLU A 9 -7.28 11.59 0.50
CA GLU A 9 -7.31 11.22 -0.91
C GLU A 9 -8.59 11.74 -1.60
N LEU A 10 -9.75 11.62 -0.95
CA LEU A 10 -11.01 12.17 -1.46
C LEU A 10 -11.02 13.71 -1.50
N ILE A 11 -10.32 14.38 -0.58
CA ILE A 11 -10.16 15.84 -0.60
C ILE A 11 -9.31 16.28 -1.80
N ILE A 12 -8.23 15.53 -2.11
CA ILE A 12 -7.39 15.79 -3.27
C ILE A 12 -8.18 15.59 -4.56
N VAL A 13 -8.94 14.50 -4.67
CA VAL A 13 -9.78 14.21 -5.84
C VAL A 13 -10.81 15.31 -6.11
N LYS A 14 -11.39 15.91 -5.07
CA LYS A 14 -12.32 17.04 -5.22
C LYS A 14 -11.68 18.29 -5.82
N LYS A 15 -10.36 18.44 -5.71
CA LYS A 15 -9.60 19.57 -6.28
C LYS A 15 -9.28 19.37 -7.76
N ILE A 16 -9.35 18.12 -8.27
CA ILE A 16 -9.04 17.79 -9.66
C ILE A 16 -10.36 17.73 -10.44
N LYS A 17 -10.51 18.58 -11.47
CA LYS A 17 -11.71 18.60 -12.30
C LYS A 17 -11.79 17.36 -13.20
N ASN A 18 -13.00 16.86 -13.43
CA ASN A 18 -13.29 15.76 -14.38
C ASN A 18 -12.70 14.38 -14.04
N VAL A 19 -12.36 14.10 -12.79
CA VAL A 19 -11.95 12.75 -12.38
C VAL A 19 -13.15 11.83 -12.36
N LYS A 20 -13.07 10.74 -13.14
CA LYS A 20 -14.13 9.73 -13.27
C LYS A 20 -13.74 8.38 -12.68
N PHE A 21 -12.45 8.10 -12.55
CA PHE A 21 -11.91 6.80 -12.17
C PHE A 21 -10.93 6.93 -11.01
N LEU A 22 -10.89 5.91 -10.17
CA LEU A 22 -9.89 5.70 -9.14
C LEU A 22 -9.12 4.41 -9.48
N ALA A 23 -7.82 4.53 -9.76
CA ALA A 23 -6.95 3.38 -9.95
C ALA A 23 -6.50 2.85 -8.58
N GLN A 24 -6.57 1.53 -8.39
CA GLN A 24 -6.16 0.87 -7.17
C GLN A 24 -5.29 -0.36 -7.48
N GLY A 25 -4.21 -0.53 -6.73
CA GLY A 25 -3.26 -1.64 -6.89
C GLY A 25 -3.66 -2.89 -6.09
N THR A 26 -4.94 -3.24 -6.08
CA THR A 26 -5.44 -4.48 -5.46
C THR A 26 -4.83 -5.69 -6.17
N LEU A 27 -4.36 -6.68 -5.41
CA LEU A 27 -3.82 -7.94 -5.90
C LEU A 27 -4.80 -9.10 -5.65
N TYR A 28 -4.57 -10.22 -6.33
CA TYR A 28 -5.41 -11.40 -6.18
C TYR A 28 -5.45 -11.95 -4.74
N PRO A 29 -4.35 -12.04 -3.98
CA PRO A 29 -4.39 -12.41 -2.57
C PRO A 29 -5.30 -11.52 -1.72
N ASP A 30 -5.35 -10.21 -1.99
CA ASP A 30 -6.23 -9.28 -1.27
C ASP A 30 -7.71 -9.64 -1.45
N LEU A 31 -8.08 -10.08 -2.66
CA LEU A 31 -9.46 -10.52 -2.98
C LEU A 31 -9.81 -11.83 -2.28
N ILE A 32 -8.90 -12.81 -2.27
CA ILE A 32 -9.11 -14.10 -1.62
C ILE A 32 -9.27 -13.90 -0.11
N GLU A 33 -8.35 -13.17 0.50
CA GLU A 33 -8.37 -12.89 1.93
C GLU A 33 -9.62 -12.12 2.37
N SER A 34 -10.13 -11.22 1.53
CA SER A 34 -11.36 -10.48 1.81
C SER A 34 -12.61 -11.35 1.79
N LYS A 35 -12.62 -12.41 0.97
CA LYS A 35 -13.75 -13.36 0.86
C LYS A 35 -13.78 -14.39 1.98
N SER A 36 -12.62 -14.83 2.47
CA SER A 36 -12.52 -15.87 3.51
C SER A 36 -13.01 -15.43 4.89
N VAL A 37 -13.21 -14.15 5.09
CA VAL A 37 -13.56 -13.54 6.39
C VAL A 37 -15.07 -13.36 6.59
N THR A 38 -15.91 -13.76 5.65
CA THR A 38 -17.39 -13.61 5.76
C THR A 38 -18.04 -14.55 6.77
N GLY A 39 -17.28 -15.42 7.46
CA GLY A 39 -17.80 -16.41 8.42
C GLY A 39 -17.44 -16.19 9.89
N SER A 40 -16.61 -15.22 10.25
CA SER A 40 -16.22 -14.99 11.67
C SER A 40 -16.24 -13.52 12.08
N GLN A 41 -16.54 -13.27 13.36
CA GLN A 41 -16.62 -11.94 13.97
C GLN A 41 -15.29 -11.13 13.95
N THR A 42 -14.21 -11.69 13.42
CA THR A 42 -12.89 -11.05 13.29
C THR A 42 -12.74 -10.18 12.03
N SER A 43 -13.82 -9.97 11.28
CA SER A 43 -13.83 -9.23 10.01
C SER A 43 -13.43 -7.73 10.08
N LYS A 44 -13.28 -7.17 11.29
CA LYS A 44 -12.88 -5.76 11.47
C LYS A 44 -11.40 -5.47 11.30
N ILE A 45 -10.52 -6.49 11.18
CA ILE A 45 -9.06 -6.30 11.24
C ILE A 45 -8.43 -6.07 9.86
N LYS A 46 -9.11 -6.41 8.76
CA LYS A 46 -8.52 -6.42 7.40
C LYS A 46 -8.92 -5.24 6.48
N SER A 47 -9.32 -4.11 7.04
CA SER A 47 -9.71 -2.93 6.27
C SER A 47 -8.54 -2.16 5.60
N HIS A 48 -7.29 -2.58 5.83
CA HIS A 48 -6.11 -1.88 5.32
C HIS A 48 -5.77 -2.19 3.85
N HIS A 49 -6.35 -3.23 3.26
CA HIS A 49 -6.20 -3.55 1.84
C HIS A 49 -7.24 -2.85 0.93
N ASN A 50 -8.11 -2.01 1.49
CA ASN A 50 -9.17 -1.27 0.79
C ASN A 50 -10.17 -2.14 -0.01
N VAL A 51 -10.13 -3.46 0.12
CA VAL A 51 -11.10 -4.34 -0.51
C VAL A 51 -12.42 -4.24 0.24
N GLY A 52 -13.42 -3.61 -0.40
CA GLY A 52 -14.72 -3.32 0.25
C GLY A 52 -14.72 -2.17 1.25
N GLY A 53 -13.59 -1.49 1.49
CA GLY A 53 -13.46 -0.38 2.43
C GLY A 53 -13.74 1.00 1.84
N LEU A 54 -14.01 1.10 0.55
CA LEU A 54 -14.30 2.38 -0.11
C LEU A 54 -15.69 2.90 0.28
N PRO A 55 -15.85 4.22 0.42
CA PRO A 55 -17.14 4.82 0.77
C PRO A 55 -18.22 4.48 -0.26
N LYS A 56 -19.37 3.98 0.20
CA LYS A 56 -20.52 3.64 -0.65
C LYS A 56 -21.03 4.81 -1.51
N LYS A 57 -20.75 6.04 -1.11
CA LYS A 57 -21.13 7.27 -1.82
C LYS A 57 -20.05 7.79 -2.78
N MET A 58 -19.00 7.03 -3.03
CA MET A 58 -17.95 7.43 -3.95
C MET A 58 -18.48 7.44 -5.40
N LYS A 59 -18.39 8.60 -6.06
CA LYS A 59 -18.84 8.77 -7.46
C LYS A 59 -17.83 8.27 -8.50
N LEU A 60 -16.64 7.82 -8.08
CA LEU A 60 -15.59 7.36 -8.96
C LEU A 60 -15.78 5.87 -9.29
N LYS A 61 -15.55 5.53 -10.55
CA LYS A 61 -15.46 4.12 -10.98
C LYS A 61 -14.10 3.55 -10.60
N LEU A 62 -14.08 2.37 -10.00
CA LEU A 62 -12.85 1.69 -9.60
C LEU A 62 -12.21 1.01 -10.80
N VAL A 63 -10.89 1.15 -10.94
CA VAL A 63 -10.05 0.47 -11.94
C VAL A 63 -8.96 -0.29 -11.20
N GLU A 64 -8.99 -1.61 -11.28
CA GLU A 64 -8.07 -2.51 -10.57
C GLU A 64 -7.36 -3.43 -11.57
N PRO A 65 -6.38 -2.93 -12.31
CA PRO A 65 -5.75 -3.67 -13.41
C PRO A 65 -4.96 -4.91 -12.96
N LEU A 66 -4.54 -4.95 -11.69
CA LEU A 66 -3.70 -6.00 -11.12
C LEU A 66 -4.48 -7.04 -10.30
N LYS A 67 -5.80 -6.93 -10.20
CA LYS A 67 -6.63 -7.69 -9.25
C LYS A 67 -6.64 -9.21 -9.44
N PHE A 68 -6.18 -9.70 -10.56
CA PHE A 68 -6.08 -11.13 -10.84
C PHE A 68 -4.64 -11.66 -10.85
N LEU A 69 -3.67 -10.81 -10.49
CA LEU A 69 -2.26 -11.14 -10.48
C LEU A 69 -1.76 -11.38 -9.06
N PHE A 70 -0.85 -12.35 -8.93
CA PHE A 70 -0.04 -12.53 -7.76
C PHE A 70 1.14 -11.53 -7.76
N LYS A 71 1.74 -11.34 -6.59
CA LYS A 71 2.83 -10.38 -6.40
C LYS A 71 4.03 -10.60 -7.34
N ASP A 72 4.35 -11.87 -7.60
CA ASP A 72 5.46 -12.22 -8.48
C ASP A 72 5.16 -11.94 -9.95
N GLU A 73 3.89 -12.12 -10.37
CA GLU A 73 3.43 -11.76 -11.70
C GLU A 73 3.45 -10.24 -11.91
N VAL A 74 3.05 -9.48 -10.87
CA VAL A 74 3.14 -8.01 -10.91
C VAL A 74 4.59 -7.54 -11.02
N ARG A 75 5.53 -8.21 -10.35
CA ARG A 75 6.97 -7.91 -10.50
C ARG A 75 7.47 -8.19 -11.91
N LYS A 76 7.08 -9.32 -12.51
CA LYS A 76 7.40 -9.65 -13.90
C LYS A 76 6.84 -8.60 -14.87
N LEU A 77 5.57 -8.24 -14.69
CA LEU A 77 4.93 -7.18 -15.47
C LEU A 77 5.67 -5.85 -15.34
N GLY A 78 6.13 -5.51 -14.14
CA GLY A 78 6.94 -4.32 -13.89
C GLY A 78 8.26 -4.32 -14.68
N LEU A 79 8.93 -5.47 -14.78
CA LEU A 79 10.14 -5.63 -15.60
C LEU A 79 9.85 -5.46 -17.08
N GLU A 80 8.77 -6.06 -17.59
CA GLU A 80 8.32 -5.91 -18.98
C GLU A 80 7.98 -4.45 -19.33
N LEU A 81 7.47 -3.70 -18.36
CA LEU A 81 7.22 -2.26 -18.48
C LEU A 81 8.48 -1.40 -18.29
N ASN A 82 9.66 -1.99 -18.21
CA ASN A 82 10.95 -1.32 -18.02
C ASN A 82 11.00 -0.46 -16.72
N LEU A 83 10.30 -0.86 -15.67
CA LEU A 83 10.44 -0.21 -14.38
C LEU A 83 11.82 -0.54 -13.77
N ASN A 84 12.36 0.41 -12.99
CA ASN A 84 13.65 0.22 -12.33
C ASN A 84 13.61 -1.01 -11.40
N LYS A 85 14.63 -1.89 -11.56
CA LYS A 85 14.76 -3.11 -10.75
C LYS A 85 14.79 -2.83 -9.25
N ASP A 86 15.41 -1.74 -8.81
CA ASP A 86 15.47 -1.38 -7.39
C ASP A 86 14.09 -1.08 -6.79
N ILE A 87 13.16 -0.57 -7.61
CA ILE A 87 11.78 -0.35 -7.20
C ILE A 87 11.03 -1.69 -7.12
N ILE A 88 11.21 -2.56 -8.12
CA ILE A 88 10.51 -3.83 -8.24
C ILE A 88 10.99 -4.82 -7.17
N SER A 89 12.30 -4.90 -6.92
CA SER A 89 12.91 -5.81 -5.95
C SER A 89 12.87 -5.29 -4.51
N ARG A 90 12.36 -4.08 -4.30
CA ARG A 90 12.27 -3.50 -2.96
C ARG A 90 11.53 -4.43 -2.01
N HIS A 91 12.16 -4.71 -0.85
CA HIS A 91 11.52 -5.51 0.18
C HIS A 91 10.23 -4.85 0.70
N PRO A 92 9.24 -5.63 1.16
CA PRO A 92 8.00 -5.08 1.67
C PRO A 92 8.26 -4.20 2.89
N PHE A 93 7.67 -3.00 2.87
CA PHE A 93 7.75 -2.03 3.97
C PHE A 93 6.40 -1.96 4.67
N PRO A 94 6.35 -1.94 6.01
CA PRO A 94 5.10 -1.71 6.71
C PRO A 94 4.53 -0.34 6.34
N GLY A 95 3.19 -0.20 6.35
CA GLY A 95 2.52 1.06 6.00
C GLY A 95 3.03 2.31 6.73
N PRO A 96 3.39 2.25 8.04
CA PRO A 96 4.03 3.36 8.76
C PRO A 96 5.49 3.62 8.35
N GLY A 97 6.10 2.77 7.52
CA GLY A 97 7.50 2.88 7.13
C GLY A 97 8.46 2.68 8.31
N LEU A 98 9.60 3.37 8.27
CA LEU A 98 10.63 3.28 9.32
C LEU A 98 10.14 3.73 10.69
N ALA A 99 9.12 4.55 10.76
CA ALA A 99 8.59 5.06 12.02
C ALA A 99 8.14 3.96 13.00
N ILE A 100 7.73 2.78 12.51
CA ILE A 100 7.32 1.66 13.37
C ILE A 100 8.50 1.09 14.19
N ARG A 101 9.73 1.29 13.72
CA ARG A 101 10.96 0.84 14.39
C ARG A 101 11.51 1.85 15.39
N MET A 102 10.83 2.99 15.55
CA MET A 102 11.29 4.07 16.40
C MET A 102 10.57 4.05 17.76
N PRO A 103 11.27 3.77 18.86
CA PRO A 103 10.66 3.78 20.19
C PRO A 103 10.41 5.21 20.68
N GLY A 104 9.21 5.43 21.23
CA GLY A 104 8.81 6.70 21.83
C GLY A 104 8.59 7.83 20.81
N LEU A 105 9.00 9.05 21.17
CA LEU A 105 8.78 10.24 20.37
C LEU A 105 9.60 10.21 19.07
N ILE A 106 8.98 10.59 17.96
CA ILE A 106 9.65 10.69 16.66
C ILE A 106 10.36 12.07 16.60
N THR A 107 11.69 12.05 16.45
CA THR A 107 12.52 13.24 16.30
C THR A 107 13.34 13.17 15.01
N ASN A 108 13.76 14.33 14.49
CA ASN A 108 14.59 14.39 13.28
C ASN A 108 15.92 13.65 13.44
N GLU A 109 16.53 13.72 14.63
CA GLU A 109 17.76 13.00 14.95
C GLU A 109 17.57 11.48 14.86
N LYS A 110 16.54 10.95 15.51
CA LYS A 110 16.21 9.52 15.46
C LYS A 110 15.89 9.08 14.03
N ILE A 111 15.20 9.91 13.24
CA ILE A 111 14.92 9.62 11.83
C ILE A 111 16.22 9.46 11.04
N LYS A 112 17.20 10.36 11.26
CA LYS A 112 18.49 10.31 10.57
C LYS A 112 19.24 9.03 10.91
N ILE A 113 19.40 8.73 12.18
CA ILE A 113 20.07 7.50 12.66
C ILE A 113 19.40 6.26 12.09
N LEU A 114 18.08 6.20 12.15
CA LEU A 114 17.33 5.03 11.68
C LEU A 114 17.44 4.84 10.16
N LYS A 115 17.45 5.91 9.37
CA LYS A 115 17.65 5.84 7.91
C LYS A 115 19.04 5.33 7.57
N GLU A 116 20.07 5.80 8.27
CA GLU A 116 21.44 5.33 8.07
C GLU A 116 21.59 3.85 8.44
N ALA A 117 21.07 3.44 9.59
CA ALA A 117 21.07 2.04 10.01
C ALA A 117 20.33 1.14 9.02
N ASP A 118 19.14 1.53 8.54
CA ASP A 118 18.37 0.80 7.55
C ASP A 118 19.11 0.69 6.22
N TYR A 119 19.78 1.75 5.79
CA TYR A 119 20.60 1.74 4.58
C TYR A 119 21.72 0.68 4.66
N TYR A 120 22.54 0.70 5.72
CA TYR A 120 23.62 -0.28 5.88
C TYR A 120 23.11 -1.71 6.01
N PHE A 121 22.01 -1.89 6.74
CA PHE A 121 21.38 -3.20 6.87
C PHE A 121 20.91 -3.75 5.51
N ILE A 122 20.27 -2.92 4.71
CA ILE A 122 19.78 -3.33 3.38
C ILE A 122 20.95 -3.59 2.42
N GLN A 123 22.04 -2.81 2.48
CA GLN A 123 23.22 -3.12 1.66
C GLN A 123 23.82 -4.47 2.04
N ALA A 124 23.99 -4.78 3.32
CA ALA A 124 24.52 -6.05 3.79
C ALA A 124 23.65 -7.26 3.43
N LEU A 125 22.36 -7.08 3.13
CA LEU A 125 21.48 -8.15 2.66
C LEU A 125 21.53 -8.37 1.13
N LYS A 126 22.13 -7.43 0.38
CA LYS A 126 22.25 -7.52 -1.09
C LYS A 126 23.55 -8.18 -1.52
N ASP A 127 24.56 -8.21 -0.65
CA ASP A 127 25.85 -8.88 -0.84
C ASP A 127 25.72 -10.38 -0.52
#